data_3ab8e792c10624ee1a0a0c63c9ce131a
#
_entry.id   3ab8e792c10624ee1a0a0c63c9ce131a
#
_cell.length_a   1.000
_cell.length_b   1.000
_cell.length_c   1.000
_cell.angle_alpha   90.00
_cell.angle_beta   90.00
_cell.angle_gamma   90.00
#
_symmetry.space_group_name_H-M   'P 1'
#
loop_
_entity.id
_entity.type
_entity.pdbx_description
1 polymer ?
#
loop_
_entity_poly.entity_id
_entity_poly.type
_entity_poly.pdbx_seq_one_letter_code
_entity_poly.pdbx_strand_id
1 'polypeptide(L)'
;MRQSHFLYKFTMVPFSVLDLAPIVEGGTAADSFRNTLQLAQHAERLGYQRYWLAEHHGMRGIASAATAVVMGHVAAGTRSIRVGAGGVMLPNHSPLVIAEQFGTLESLFPGRIDLGLGRAPGSDQATARALRRDLQTDAQQFPNDVVELQRYFAPVQPGQTLCAVPGAGLQVPLWILGSSTFGAQLAAELGLPYAFASHFAPGDLMAAIAVYRARFKPSKQLAKPYVMLGFNVFAAESDAAGQFLFSSLQQAFVDLRSGRPALLQPPVDGFAERMHPADRAMVDAALSCSAVGSPATVRQALQAFIEKTGADELMLTSQIFDHSARLRSYEIAAEVREEAVTA
;
A
#
# COMPACT_ATOMS: atom_id res chain seq x y z
N MET A 1 12.23 23.01 -43.12
CA MET A 1 11.97 21.77 -42.39
C MET A 1 11.30 22.13 -41.07
N ARG A 2 9.99 21.88 -40.95
CA ARG A 2 9.24 22.08 -39.73
C ARG A 2 9.46 20.82 -38.88
N GLN A 3 10.17 20.94 -37.76
CA GLN A 3 10.18 19.90 -36.72
C GLN A 3 8.80 19.86 -36.08
N SER A 4 8.02 18.84 -36.43
CA SER A 4 6.81 18.49 -35.71
C SER A 4 7.24 17.94 -34.35
N HIS A 5 7.16 18.77 -33.32
CA HIS A 5 7.18 18.29 -31.94
C HIS A 5 5.88 17.50 -31.74
N PHE A 6 5.97 16.18 -31.87
CA PHE A 6 4.98 15.28 -31.31
C PHE A 6 5.09 15.42 -29.79
N LEU A 7 4.27 16.29 -29.21
CA LEU A 7 3.99 16.28 -27.77
C LEU A 7 3.26 14.95 -27.52
N TYR A 8 3.99 13.94 -27.11
CA TYR A 8 3.39 12.76 -26.52
C TYR A 8 2.60 13.23 -25.30
N LYS A 9 1.27 13.21 -25.41
CA LYS A 9 0.38 13.51 -24.29
C LYS A 9 0.57 12.43 -23.27
N PHE A 10 1.37 12.68 -22.23
CA PHE A 10 1.60 11.73 -21.14
C PHE A 10 0.34 11.71 -20.27
N THR A 11 -0.29 10.56 -20.14
CA THR A 11 -1.45 10.38 -19.27
C THR A 11 -1.01 9.75 -17.96
N MET A 12 -1.21 10.44 -16.84
CA MET A 12 -0.97 9.87 -15.52
C MET A 12 -1.92 8.69 -15.27
N VAL A 13 -1.40 7.66 -14.59
CA VAL A 13 -2.18 6.53 -14.14
C VAL A 13 -3.06 6.89 -12.93
N PRO A 14 -4.07 6.09 -12.57
CA PRO A 14 -4.81 6.26 -11.33
C PRO A 14 -3.89 6.27 -10.10
N PHE A 15 -4.23 7.11 -9.11
CA PHE A 15 -3.57 7.15 -7.81
C PHE A 15 -4.47 6.58 -6.73
N SER A 16 -3.85 5.88 -5.80
CA SER A 16 -4.45 5.30 -4.60
C SER A 16 -3.62 5.66 -3.37
N VAL A 17 -4.17 5.51 -2.17
CA VAL A 17 -3.52 5.83 -0.91
C VAL A 17 -3.21 4.56 -0.12
N LEU A 18 -1.98 4.43 0.38
CA LEU A 18 -1.60 3.48 1.42
C LEU A 18 -1.41 4.23 2.73
N ASP A 19 -2.23 3.90 3.71
CA ASP A 19 -2.14 4.45 5.05
C ASP A 19 -1.64 3.39 6.05
N LEU A 20 -0.63 3.76 6.82
CA LEU A 20 -0.14 2.96 7.93
C LEU A 20 -0.81 3.36 9.25
N ALA A 21 -1.73 4.32 9.23
CA ALA A 21 -2.32 4.93 10.42
C ALA A 21 -1.23 5.35 11.44
N PRO A 22 -0.31 6.27 11.08
CA PRO A 22 0.84 6.58 11.92
C PRO A 22 0.42 7.21 13.23
N ILE A 23 1.01 6.75 14.33
CA ILE A 23 0.93 7.40 15.63
C ILE A 23 2.14 8.31 15.74
N VAL A 24 1.91 9.61 15.76
CA VAL A 24 2.96 10.63 15.89
C VAL A 24 3.41 10.79 17.34
N GLU A 25 4.63 11.30 17.58
CA GLU A 25 5.08 11.64 18.92
C GLU A 25 4.13 12.65 19.57
N GLY A 26 3.75 12.40 20.83
CA GLY A 26 2.76 13.18 21.56
C GLY A 26 1.29 12.88 21.18
N GLY A 27 1.05 12.06 20.16
CA GLY A 27 -0.29 11.63 19.73
C GLY A 27 -0.69 10.26 20.27
N THR A 28 -1.93 9.88 19.97
CA THR A 28 -2.54 8.60 20.37
C THR A 28 -3.04 7.81 19.17
N ALA A 29 -3.36 6.51 19.37
CA ALA A 29 -4.04 5.71 18.35
C ALA A 29 -5.42 6.30 17.97
N ALA A 30 -6.13 6.91 18.91
CA ALA A 30 -7.42 7.59 18.64
C ALA A 30 -7.24 8.78 17.69
N ASP A 31 -6.16 9.56 17.86
CA ASP A 31 -5.80 10.65 16.96
C ASP A 31 -5.48 10.10 15.57
N SER A 32 -4.71 9.03 15.51
CA SER A 32 -4.36 8.35 14.25
C SER A 32 -5.61 7.88 13.49
N PHE A 33 -6.59 7.26 14.17
CA PHE A 33 -7.83 6.81 13.50
C PHE A 33 -8.70 7.97 13.01
N ARG A 34 -8.77 9.10 13.74
CA ARG A 34 -9.42 10.32 13.24
C ARG A 34 -8.74 10.84 11.97
N ASN A 35 -7.41 10.91 11.99
CA ASN A 35 -6.61 11.35 10.85
C ASN A 35 -6.74 10.41 9.65
N THR A 36 -6.78 9.10 9.88
CA THR A 36 -7.02 8.06 8.86
C THR A 36 -8.35 8.27 8.16
N LEU A 37 -9.45 8.46 8.92
CA LEU A 37 -10.76 8.72 8.34
C LEU A 37 -10.80 10.05 7.59
N GLN A 38 -10.21 11.11 8.15
CA GLN A 38 -10.16 12.42 7.50
C GLN A 38 -9.36 12.35 6.19
N LEU A 39 -8.24 11.65 6.18
CA LEU A 39 -7.45 11.44 4.96
C LEU A 39 -8.22 10.63 3.91
N ALA A 40 -8.93 9.58 4.31
CA ALA A 40 -9.73 8.78 3.38
C ALA A 40 -10.84 9.61 2.72
N GLN A 41 -11.55 10.43 3.51
CA GLN A 41 -12.56 11.38 3.00
C GLN A 41 -11.94 12.44 2.07
N HIS A 42 -10.74 12.88 2.41
CA HIS A 42 -9.99 13.84 1.59
C HIS A 42 -9.56 13.22 0.26
N ALA A 43 -8.97 12.03 0.29
CA ALA A 43 -8.59 11.27 -0.90
C ALA A 43 -9.80 10.96 -1.82
N GLU A 44 -10.95 10.63 -1.23
CA GLU A 44 -12.21 10.43 -1.97
C GLU A 44 -12.60 11.68 -2.76
N ARG A 45 -12.57 12.88 -2.12
CA ARG A 45 -12.89 14.16 -2.80
C ARG A 45 -11.90 14.49 -3.92
N LEU A 46 -10.65 14.09 -3.78
CA LEU A 46 -9.59 14.30 -4.76
C LEU A 46 -9.54 13.24 -5.87
N GLY A 47 -10.52 12.32 -5.92
CA GLY A 47 -10.62 11.31 -6.96
C GLY A 47 -9.51 10.23 -6.91
N TYR A 48 -8.97 9.95 -5.72
CA TYR A 48 -8.16 8.74 -5.52
C TYR A 48 -9.02 7.49 -5.65
N GLN A 49 -8.48 6.45 -6.26
CA GLN A 49 -9.25 5.25 -6.58
C GLN A 49 -9.48 4.35 -5.36
N ARG A 50 -8.44 4.18 -4.51
CA ARG A 50 -8.44 3.28 -3.36
C ARG A 50 -7.80 3.94 -2.15
N TYR A 51 -8.23 3.48 -1.00
CA TYR A 51 -7.62 3.76 0.29
C TYR A 51 -7.34 2.44 0.99
N TRP A 52 -6.08 2.04 1.06
CA TRP A 52 -5.65 0.80 1.66
C TRP A 52 -4.95 1.03 2.99
N LEU A 53 -5.17 0.12 3.92
CA LEU A 53 -4.56 0.11 5.24
C LEU A 53 -3.53 -1.03 5.31
N ALA A 54 -2.31 -0.72 5.77
CA ALA A 54 -1.30 -1.73 6.02
C ALA A 54 -1.58 -2.48 7.33
N GLU A 55 -1.19 -3.76 7.41
CA GLU A 55 -1.20 -4.53 8.66
C GLU A 55 0.22 -4.61 9.23
N HIS A 56 0.41 -4.12 10.45
CA HIS A 56 1.63 -4.29 11.20
C HIS A 56 1.33 -4.54 12.68
N HIS A 57 2.00 -5.52 13.27
CA HIS A 57 1.82 -5.91 14.67
C HIS A 57 3.07 -5.58 15.48
N GLY A 58 2.88 -5.24 16.78
CA GLY A 58 3.98 -4.95 17.69
C GLY A 58 4.74 -3.64 17.41
N MET A 59 4.28 -2.81 16.46
CA MET A 59 4.91 -1.54 16.10
C MET A 59 4.20 -0.36 16.77
N ARG A 60 4.90 0.33 17.67
CA ARG A 60 4.34 1.45 18.47
C ARG A 60 3.82 2.61 17.61
N GLY A 61 4.45 2.84 16.47
CA GLY A 61 4.13 3.96 15.56
C GLY A 61 3.04 3.67 14.55
N ILE A 62 2.37 2.50 14.58
CA ILE A 62 1.37 2.08 13.59
C ILE A 62 0.11 1.59 14.31
N ALA A 63 -1.05 2.21 14.02
CA ALA A 63 -2.32 1.88 14.68
C ALA A 63 -3.16 0.84 13.93
N SER A 64 -2.80 0.46 12.69
CA SER A 64 -3.65 -0.35 11.79
C SER A 64 -3.50 -1.87 11.94
N ALA A 65 -3.05 -2.36 13.12
CA ALA A 65 -2.89 -3.80 13.37
C ALA A 65 -4.18 -4.61 13.18
N ALA A 66 -5.32 -4.09 13.64
CA ALA A 66 -6.65 -4.69 13.42
C ALA A 66 -7.25 -4.18 12.10
N THR A 67 -6.61 -4.50 10.98
CA THR A 67 -6.84 -3.89 9.67
C THR A 67 -8.31 -3.94 9.25
N ALA A 68 -8.98 -5.09 9.35
CA ALA A 68 -10.40 -5.23 8.97
C ALA A 68 -11.33 -4.32 9.81
N VAL A 69 -11.01 -4.09 11.09
CA VAL A 69 -11.79 -3.19 11.96
C VAL A 69 -11.64 -1.74 11.52
N VAL A 70 -10.40 -1.30 11.24
CA VAL A 70 -10.14 0.06 10.75
C VAL A 70 -10.72 0.28 9.35
N MET A 71 -10.67 -0.74 8.48
CA MET A 71 -11.34 -0.72 7.17
C MET A 71 -12.85 -0.47 7.31
N GLY A 72 -13.52 -1.16 8.24
CA GLY A 72 -14.95 -0.96 8.51
C GLY A 72 -15.25 0.49 8.92
N HIS A 73 -14.41 1.07 9.79
CA HIS A 73 -14.53 2.47 10.20
C HIS A 73 -14.37 3.45 9.02
N VAL A 74 -13.36 3.24 8.18
CA VAL A 74 -13.11 4.07 6.99
C VAL A 74 -14.22 3.92 5.96
N ALA A 75 -14.65 2.69 5.68
CA ALA A 75 -15.70 2.42 4.70
C ALA A 75 -17.06 3.02 5.11
N ALA A 76 -17.38 3.00 6.42
CA ALA A 76 -18.58 3.65 6.95
C ALA A 76 -18.53 5.18 6.85
N GLY A 77 -17.34 5.77 6.94
CA GLY A 77 -17.14 7.22 6.86
C GLY A 77 -16.89 7.79 5.46
N THR A 78 -16.87 6.94 4.42
CA THR A 78 -16.68 7.30 3.00
C THR A 78 -17.83 6.75 2.15
N ARG A 79 -17.94 7.14 0.88
CA ARG A 79 -19.09 6.80 0.02
C ARG A 79 -18.75 5.99 -1.22
N SER A 80 -17.67 6.32 -1.89
CA SER A 80 -17.33 5.82 -3.24
C SER A 80 -15.94 5.23 -3.35
N ILE A 81 -14.95 5.75 -2.61
CA ILE A 81 -13.58 5.25 -2.64
C ILE A 81 -13.53 3.78 -2.22
N ARG A 82 -12.77 2.96 -2.95
CA ARG A 82 -12.54 1.57 -2.55
C ARG A 82 -11.68 1.52 -1.30
N VAL A 83 -12.02 0.65 -0.36
CA VAL A 83 -11.28 0.47 0.89
C VAL A 83 -10.69 -0.93 0.93
N GLY A 84 -9.42 -1.05 1.30
CA GLY A 84 -8.76 -2.33 1.23
C GLY A 84 -7.65 -2.54 2.26
N ALA A 85 -7.14 -3.76 2.28
CA ALA A 85 -5.92 -4.10 3.01
C ALA A 85 -4.72 -4.07 2.07
N GLY A 86 -3.67 -3.37 2.48
CA GLY A 86 -2.44 -3.31 1.71
C GLY A 86 -1.19 -3.75 2.49
N GLY A 87 -1.21 -5.02 3.04
CA GLY A 87 -2.15 -6.15 2.91
C GLY A 87 -2.33 -6.88 4.21
N VAL A 88 -3.31 -7.78 4.22
CA VAL A 88 -3.40 -8.79 5.27
C VAL A 88 -2.18 -9.69 5.21
N MET A 89 -1.48 -9.83 6.33
CA MET A 89 -0.37 -10.76 6.46
C MET A 89 -0.92 -12.18 6.66
N LEU A 90 -1.41 -12.80 5.56
CA LEU A 90 -2.20 -14.04 5.59
C LEU A 90 -1.57 -15.16 6.43
N PRO A 91 -0.22 -15.35 6.43
CA PRO A 91 0.40 -16.31 7.34
C PRO A 91 0.10 -16.11 8.83
N ASN A 92 -0.37 -14.97 9.30
CA ASN A 92 -0.77 -14.73 10.69
C ASN A 92 -2.22 -15.09 10.99
N HIS A 93 -3.00 -15.50 10.00
CA HIS A 93 -4.45 -15.66 10.09
C HIS A 93 -4.94 -17.01 9.58
N SER A 94 -6.14 -17.41 10.00
CA SER A 94 -6.88 -18.48 9.36
C SER A 94 -7.57 -17.94 8.09
N PRO A 95 -7.41 -18.60 6.92
CA PRO A 95 -8.10 -18.18 5.70
C PRO A 95 -9.62 -18.07 5.86
N LEU A 96 -10.25 -18.97 6.63
CA LEU A 96 -11.69 -18.90 6.92
C LEU A 96 -12.07 -17.60 7.63
N VAL A 97 -11.34 -17.21 8.67
CA VAL A 97 -11.61 -15.98 9.43
C VAL A 97 -11.44 -14.74 8.54
N ILE A 98 -10.43 -14.71 7.67
CA ILE A 98 -10.25 -13.62 6.70
C ILE A 98 -11.40 -13.58 5.69
N ALA A 99 -11.84 -14.74 5.19
CA ALA A 99 -12.99 -14.80 4.29
C ALA A 99 -14.27 -14.25 4.94
N GLU A 100 -14.53 -14.58 6.20
CA GLU A 100 -15.70 -14.09 6.96
C GLU A 100 -15.59 -12.58 7.25
N GLN A 101 -14.42 -12.07 7.64
CA GLN A 101 -14.20 -10.65 7.88
C GLN A 101 -14.42 -9.83 6.61
N PHE A 102 -13.81 -10.23 5.49
CA PHE A 102 -13.93 -9.51 4.22
C PHE A 102 -15.28 -9.74 3.55
N GLY A 103 -15.88 -10.90 3.74
CA GLY A 103 -17.27 -11.15 3.36
C GLY A 103 -18.26 -10.27 4.12
N THR A 104 -18.01 -10.03 5.40
CA THR A 104 -18.79 -9.08 6.22
C THR A 104 -18.61 -7.65 5.69
N LEU A 105 -17.37 -7.21 5.44
CA LEU A 105 -17.10 -5.88 4.89
C LEU A 105 -17.75 -5.69 3.51
N GLU A 106 -17.66 -6.67 2.62
CA GLU A 106 -18.28 -6.59 1.28
C GLU A 106 -19.81 -6.58 1.37
N SER A 107 -20.40 -7.31 2.33
CA SER A 107 -21.85 -7.29 2.58
C SER A 107 -22.34 -5.93 3.10
N LEU A 108 -21.54 -5.26 3.93
CA LEU A 108 -21.84 -3.94 4.47
C LEU A 108 -21.56 -2.80 3.45
N PHE A 109 -20.55 -2.97 2.60
CA PHE A 109 -20.06 -1.96 1.65
C PHE A 109 -19.87 -2.55 0.24
N PRO A 110 -20.94 -2.99 -0.43
CA PRO A 110 -20.88 -3.76 -1.67
C PRO A 110 -20.07 -3.07 -2.77
N GLY A 111 -19.18 -3.82 -3.42
CA GLY A 111 -18.37 -3.35 -4.55
C GLY A 111 -17.20 -2.43 -4.19
N ARG A 112 -16.96 -2.17 -2.89
CA ARG A 112 -15.95 -1.22 -2.43
C ARG A 112 -14.75 -1.86 -1.73
N ILE A 113 -14.77 -3.15 -1.48
CA ILE A 113 -13.76 -3.81 -0.66
C ILE A 113 -12.70 -4.47 -1.54
N ASP A 114 -11.41 -4.31 -1.17
CA ASP A 114 -10.26 -4.99 -1.76
C ASP A 114 -9.54 -5.80 -0.69
N LEU A 115 -9.06 -6.99 -1.04
CA LEU A 115 -8.27 -7.83 -0.15
C LEU A 115 -6.87 -8.06 -0.72
N GLY A 116 -5.92 -7.25 -0.27
CA GLY A 116 -4.51 -7.45 -0.55
C GLY A 116 -3.89 -8.44 0.43
N LEU A 117 -3.08 -9.38 -0.07
CA LEU A 117 -2.50 -10.48 0.68
C LEU A 117 -0.98 -10.43 0.64
N GLY A 118 -0.35 -10.39 1.82
CA GLY A 118 1.10 -10.44 2.01
C GLY A 118 1.58 -11.77 2.56
N ARG A 119 2.74 -12.24 2.10
CA ARG A 119 3.39 -13.46 2.60
C ARG A 119 4.20 -13.23 3.86
N ALA A 120 4.86 -12.07 3.97
CA ALA A 120 5.72 -11.79 5.11
C ALA A 120 4.90 -11.66 6.39
N PRO A 121 5.39 -12.13 7.56
CA PRO A 121 4.64 -12.00 8.80
C PRO A 121 4.52 -10.55 9.29
N GLY A 122 5.24 -9.60 8.70
CA GLY A 122 5.17 -8.17 9.03
C GLY A 122 5.53 -7.83 10.47
N SER A 123 6.27 -8.73 11.17
CA SER A 123 6.57 -8.62 12.59
C SER A 123 7.86 -9.35 12.97
N ASP A 124 8.42 -9.03 14.14
CA ASP A 124 9.52 -9.77 14.74
C ASP A 124 9.09 -11.16 15.24
N GLN A 125 10.07 -12.01 15.62
CA GLN A 125 9.80 -13.37 16.08
C GLN A 125 8.93 -13.44 17.35
N ALA A 126 9.05 -12.48 18.27
CA ALA A 126 8.24 -12.48 19.50
C ALA A 126 6.78 -12.17 19.17
N THR A 127 6.54 -11.19 18.33
CA THR A 127 5.21 -10.84 17.81
C THR A 127 4.61 -11.98 16.99
N ALA A 128 5.40 -12.63 16.12
CA ALA A 128 4.93 -13.78 15.35
C ALA A 128 4.46 -14.94 16.25
N ARG A 129 5.21 -15.21 17.37
CA ARG A 129 4.79 -16.19 18.37
C ARG A 129 3.53 -15.81 19.12
N ALA A 130 3.33 -14.51 19.39
CA ALA A 130 2.14 -14.02 20.06
C ALA A 130 0.88 -14.12 19.16
N LEU A 131 1.04 -13.93 17.86
CA LEU A 131 -0.04 -14.04 16.87
C LEU A 131 -0.42 -15.49 16.57
N ARG A 132 0.55 -16.41 16.62
CA ARG A 132 0.36 -17.83 16.31
C ARG A 132 0.79 -18.71 17.46
N ARG A 133 -0.09 -19.61 17.89
CA ARG A 133 0.25 -20.67 18.84
C ARG A 133 1.05 -21.82 18.19
N ASP A 134 0.88 -22.01 16.88
CA ASP A 134 1.61 -23.02 16.11
C ASP A 134 2.57 -22.33 15.12
N LEU A 135 3.88 -22.45 15.38
CA LEU A 135 4.95 -21.89 14.55
C LEU A 135 5.32 -22.77 13.34
N GLN A 136 4.68 -23.95 13.22
CA GLN A 136 4.98 -24.89 12.12
C GLN A 136 4.26 -24.50 10.82
N THR A 137 3.33 -23.57 10.85
CA THR A 137 2.69 -23.06 9.64
C THR A 137 3.65 -22.09 8.96
N ASP A 138 4.37 -22.61 8.00
CA ASP A 138 5.43 -21.93 7.26
C ASP A 138 4.84 -20.93 6.26
N ALA A 139 5.55 -19.83 6.01
CA ALA A 139 5.31 -18.93 4.88
C ALA A 139 5.29 -19.65 3.52
N GLN A 140 5.75 -20.90 3.45
CA GLN A 140 5.63 -21.80 2.30
C GLN A 140 4.17 -22.22 2.02
N GLN A 141 3.27 -22.20 3.02
CA GLN A 141 1.85 -22.49 2.84
C GLN A 141 1.07 -21.33 2.21
N PHE A 142 1.65 -20.14 2.12
CA PHE A 142 0.97 -18.94 1.60
C PHE A 142 0.25 -19.16 0.26
N PRO A 143 0.81 -19.84 -0.76
CA PRO A 143 0.08 -20.12 -1.99
C PRO A 143 -1.17 -20.99 -1.78
N ASN A 144 -1.10 -21.99 -0.89
CA ASN A 144 -2.24 -22.85 -0.55
C ASN A 144 -3.30 -22.07 0.21
N ASP A 145 -2.89 -21.21 1.16
CA ASP A 145 -3.79 -20.33 1.93
C ASP A 145 -4.55 -19.37 1.00
N VAL A 146 -3.89 -18.84 -0.03
CA VAL A 146 -4.55 -17.98 -1.04
C VAL A 146 -5.59 -18.77 -1.84
N VAL A 147 -5.27 -19.99 -2.28
CA VAL A 147 -6.20 -20.85 -3.01
C VAL A 147 -7.36 -21.27 -2.11
N GLU A 148 -7.11 -21.57 -0.84
CA GLU A 148 -8.15 -21.88 0.14
C GLU A 148 -9.09 -20.67 0.31
N LEU A 149 -8.55 -19.47 0.45
CA LEU A 149 -9.33 -18.24 0.55
C LEU A 149 -10.21 -18.00 -0.70
N GLN A 150 -9.67 -18.25 -1.91
CA GLN A 150 -10.47 -18.19 -3.15
C GLN A 150 -11.65 -19.17 -3.13
N ARG A 151 -11.46 -20.37 -2.54
CA ARG A 151 -12.53 -21.37 -2.41
C ARG A 151 -13.62 -20.91 -1.44
N TYR A 152 -13.26 -20.23 -0.34
CA TYR A 152 -14.24 -19.68 0.60
C TYR A 152 -15.09 -18.55 -0.02
N PHE A 153 -14.56 -17.79 -0.97
CA PHE A 153 -15.33 -16.79 -1.71
C PHE A 153 -16.12 -17.36 -2.90
N ALA A 154 -15.86 -18.60 -3.30
CA ALA A 154 -16.60 -19.23 -4.37
C ALA A 154 -18.05 -19.55 -3.93
N PRO A 155 -19.00 -19.68 -4.88
CA PRO A 155 -20.35 -20.15 -4.57
C PRO A 155 -20.32 -21.54 -3.90
N VAL A 156 -21.17 -21.72 -2.89
CA VAL A 156 -21.30 -22.99 -2.17
C VAL A 156 -21.68 -24.13 -3.13
N GLN A 157 -20.97 -25.25 -3.03
CA GLN A 157 -21.22 -26.42 -3.84
C GLN A 157 -22.16 -27.40 -3.09
N PRO A 158 -22.99 -28.19 -3.80
CA PRO A 158 -23.80 -29.23 -3.17
C PRO A 158 -22.93 -30.19 -2.33
N GLY A 159 -23.31 -30.41 -1.07
CA GLY A 159 -22.59 -31.28 -0.13
C GLY A 159 -21.38 -30.62 0.56
N GLN A 160 -21.08 -29.38 0.28
CA GLN A 160 -20.04 -28.64 1.00
C GLN A 160 -20.47 -28.40 2.46
N THR A 161 -19.68 -28.90 3.42
CA THR A 161 -19.97 -28.85 4.86
C THR A 161 -19.39 -27.57 5.53
N LEU A 162 -18.33 -26.96 4.95
CA LEU A 162 -17.68 -25.78 5.48
C LEU A 162 -17.74 -24.66 4.45
N CYS A 163 -18.29 -23.51 4.83
CA CYS A 163 -18.32 -22.31 4.01
C CYS A 163 -18.11 -21.06 4.89
N ALA A 164 -17.59 -19.98 4.31
CA ALA A 164 -17.50 -18.68 4.98
C ALA A 164 -18.89 -18.00 4.99
N VAL A 165 -19.34 -17.53 6.16
CA VAL A 165 -20.65 -16.85 6.28
C VAL A 165 -20.51 -15.60 7.19
N PRO A 166 -20.69 -14.39 6.58
CA PRO A 166 -20.77 -14.10 5.14
C PRO A 166 -19.44 -14.32 4.43
N GLY A 167 -19.45 -14.53 3.12
CA GLY A 167 -18.23 -14.71 2.32
C GLY A 167 -18.50 -15.51 1.05
N ALA A 168 -19.06 -16.70 1.19
CA ALA A 168 -19.33 -17.59 0.06
C ALA A 168 -20.24 -16.96 -1.00
N GLY A 169 -19.77 -16.99 -2.25
CA GLY A 169 -20.45 -16.38 -3.39
C GLY A 169 -20.18 -14.88 -3.57
N LEU A 170 -19.48 -14.24 -2.64
CA LEU A 170 -19.09 -12.83 -2.75
C LEU A 170 -17.78 -12.71 -3.54
N GLN A 171 -17.75 -11.78 -4.51
CA GLN A 171 -16.59 -11.58 -5.37
C GLN A 171 -15.68 -10.47 -4.80
N VAL A 172 -15.07 -10.70 -3.64
CA VAL A 172 -14.06 -9.77 -3.10
C VAL A 172 -12.79 -9.84 -3.95
N PRO A 173 -12.35 -8.74 -4.59
CA PRO A 173 -11.14 -8.74 -5.39
C PRO A 173 -9.90 -9.04 -4.55
N LEU A 174 -9.16 -10.10 -4.91
CA LEU A 174 -7.90 -10.46 -4.28
C LEU A 174 -6.73 -9.81 -5.01
N TRP A 175 -5.73 -9.39 -4.25
CA TRP A 175 -4.46 -8.86 -4.74
C TRP A 175 -3.30 -9.62 -4.08
N ILE A 176 -2.23 -9.85 -4.81
CA ILE A 176 -0.99 -10.36 -4.21
C ILE A 176 -0.02 -9.20 -4.02
N LEU A 177 0.47 -9.04 -2.79
CA LEU A 177 1.47 -8.05 -2.43
C LEU A 177 2.83 -8.71 -2.22
N GLY A 178 3.89 -7.96 -2.54
CA GLY A 178 5.24 -8.42 -2.29
C GLY A 178 6.30 -7.38 -2.61
N SER A 179 7.55 -7.71 -2.24
CA SER A 179 8.75 -6.96 -2.55
C SER A 179 9.83 -7.82 -3.23
N SER A 180 9.41 -8.95 -3.82
CA SER A 180 10.30 -9.90 -4.50
C SER A 180 9.60 -10.57 -5.66
N THR A 181 10.35 -11.33 -6.46
CA THR A 181 9.81 -12.08 -7.61
C THR A 181 8.85 -13.21 -7.23
N PHE A 182 8.85 -13.68 -5.97
CA PHE A 182 7.95 -14.74 -5.52
C PHE A 182 6.47 -14.33 -5.61
N GLY A 183 6.11 -13.16 -5.06
CA GLY A 183 4.74 -12.63 -5.14
C GLY A 183 4.31 -12.39 -6.58
N ALA A 184 5.22 -11.92 -7.42
CA ALA A 184 5.01 -11.71 -8.84
C ALA A 184 4.66 -13.02 -9.59
N GLN A 185 5.38 -14.10 -9.30
CA GLN A 185 5.12 -15.42 -9.89
C GLN A 185 3.75 -15.96 -9.43
N LEU A 186 3.45 -15.87 -8.15
CA LEU A 186 2.17 -16.34 -7.61
C LEU A 186 0.98 -15.55 -8.19
N ALA A 187 1.08 -14.22 -8.23
CA ALA A 187 0.05 -13.37 -8.82
C ALA A 187 -0.19 -13.72 -10.30
N ALA A 188 0.89 -13.91 -11.06
CA ALA A 188 0.83 -14.28 -12.47
C ALA A 188 0.18 -15.65 -12.69
N GLU A 189 0.53 -16.64 -11.88
CA GLU A 189 -0.01 -18.00 -11.98
C GLU A 189 -1.50 -18.06 -11.65
N LEU A 190 -1.93 -17.29 -10.64
CA LEU A 190 -3.33 -17.24 -10.21
C LEU A 190 -4.18 -16.22 -11.01
N GLY A 191 -3.57 -15.46 -11.92
CA GLY A 191 -4.26 -14.43 -12.70
C GLY A 191 -4.81 -13.29 -11.82
N LEU A 192 -4.09 -12.92 -10.76
CA LEU A 192 -4.46 -11.87 -9.82
C LEU A 192 -3.66 -10.59 -10.08
N PRO A 193 -4.20 -9.40 -9.75
CA PRO A 193 -3.44 -8.16 -9.80
C PRO A 193 -2.30 -8.20 -8.78
N TYR A 194 -1.20 -7.54 -9.12
CA TYR A 194 0.02 -7.53 -8.35
C TYR A 194 0.35 -6.13 -7.82
N ALA A 195 0.61 -6.03 -6.52
CA ALA A 195 1.06 -4.80 -5.88
C ALA A 195 2.48 -4.97 -5.34
N PHE A 196 3.42 -4.12 -5.80
CA PHE A 196 4.82 -4.18 -5.37
C PHE A 196 5.14 -3.06 -4.38
N ALA A 197 5.78 -3.43 -3.26
CA ALA A 197 6.10 -2.53 -2.17
C ALA A 197 7.38 -1.70 -2.42
N SER A 198 7.46 -1.02 -3.57
CA SER A 198 8.64 -0.25 -3.99
C SER A 198 8.95 0.96 -3.11
N HIS A 199 7.96 1.45 -2.36
CA HIS A 199 8.12 2.58 -1.44
C HIS A 199 9.06 2.32 -0.26
N PHE A 200 9.43 1.05 0.02
CA PHE A 200 10.42 0.72 1.06
C PHE A 200 11.39 -0.42 0.68
N ALA A 201 11.11 -1.18 -0.37
CA ALA A 201 11.93 -2.31 -0.80
C ALA A 201 12.02 -2.40 -2.34
N PRO A 202 12.65 -1.43 -3.02
CA PRO A 202 12.65 -1.30 -4.48
C PRO A 202 13.58 -2.27 -5.22
N GLY A 203 14.44 -3.02 -4.53
CA GLY A 203 15.54 -3.78 -5.13
C GLY A 203 15.13 -4.69 -6.29
N ASP A 204 14.08 -5.49 -6.13
CA ASP A 204 13.61 -6.45 -7.13
C ASP A 204 12.52 -5.89 -8.06
N LEU A 205 12.20 -4.59 -8.00
CA LEU A 205 11.04 -3.99 -8.67
C LEU A 205 10.92 -4.39 -10.14
N MET A 206 11.95 -4.09 -10.94
CA MET A 206 11.89 -4.32 -12.39
C MET A 206 11.86 -5.81 -12.75
N ALA A 207 12.60 -6.63 -12.00
CA ALA A 207 12.58 -8.08 -12.17
C ALA A 207 11.21 -8.68 -11.87
N ALA A 208 10.56 -8.21 -10.78
CA ALA A 208 9.22 -8.65 -10.41
C ALA A 208 8.16 -8.27 -11.45
N ILE A 209 8.18 -7.03 -11.96
CA ILE A 209 7.28 -6.58 -13.03
C ILE A 209 7.46 -7.43 -14.28
N ALA A 210 8.72 -7.67 -14.71
CA ALA A 210 9.02 -8.46 -15.89
C ALA A 210 8.51 -9.90 -15.75
N VAL A 211 8.77 -10.55 -14.61
CA VAL A 211 8.29 -11.90 -14.29
C VAL A 211 6.77 -11.97 -14.28
N TYR A 212 6.10 -11.03 -13.63
CA TYR A 212 4.64 -10.99 -13.55
C TYR A 212 4.01 -10.89 -14.94
N ARG A 213 4.44 -9.91 -15.75
CA ARG A 213 3.89 -9.70 -17.10
C ARG A 213 4.17 -10.87 -18.04
N ALA A 214 5.38 -11.46 -17.98
CA ALA A 214 5.76 -12.56 -18.86
C ALA A 214 5.04 -13.88 -18.55
N ARG A 215 4.63 -14.09 -17.28
CA ARG A 215 4.03 -15.36 -16.83
C ARG A 215 2.53 -15.26 -16.55
N PHE A 216 1.92 -14.09 -16.72
CA PHE A 216 0.52 -13.85 -16.39
C PHE A 216 -0.42 -14.79 -17.14
N LYS A 217 -1.32 -15.43 -16.40
CA LYS A 217 -2.40 -16.28 -16.90
C LYS A 217 -3.73 -15.58 -16.63
N PRO A 218 -4.56 -15.31 -17.64
CA PRO A 218 -5.89 -14.74 -17.43
C PRO A 218 -6.74 -15.58 -16.47
N SER A 219 -7.53 -14.90 -15.64
CA SER A 219 -8.49 -15.50 -14.71
C SER A 219 -9.88 -14.89 -14.89
N LYS A 220 -10.85 -15.36 -14.08
CA LYS A 220 -12.19 -14.74 -14.02
C LYS A 220 -12.14 -13.32 -13.46
N GLN A 221 -11.17 -13.03 -12.59
CA GLN A 221 -11.03 -11.72 -11.96
C GLN A 221 -10.30 -10.73 -12.89
N LEU A 222 -9.31 -11.20 -13.67
CA LEU A 222 -8.41 -10.33 -14.41
C LEU A 222 -8.04 -10.94 -15.78
N ALA A 223 -8.37 -10.21 -16.86
CA ALA A 223 -8.08 -10.66 -18.23
C ALA A 223 -6.68 -10.29 -18.72
N LYS A 224 -6.05 -9.24 -18.15
CA LYS A 224 -4.72 -8.72 -18.51
C LYS A 224 -3.93 -8.42 -17.25
N PRO A 225 -2.59 -8.46 -17.28
CA PRO A 225 -1.78 -8.09 -16.12
C PRO A 225 -2.10 -6.67 -15.64
N TYR A 226 -2.14 -6.48 -14.32
CA TYR A 226 -2.35 -5.19 -13.67
C TYR A 226 -1.34 -5.01 -12.55
N VAL A 227 -0.49 -3.99 -12.66
CA VAL A 227 0.62 -3.71 -11.74
C VAL A 227 0.37 -2.41 -11.01
N MET A 228 0.26 -2.48 -9.68
CA MET A 228 0.21 -1.33 -8.80
C MET A 228 1.53 -1.21 -8.04
N LEU A 229 2.10 -0.02 -7.99
CA LEU A 229 3.41 0.21 -7.38
C LEU A 229 3.32 1.19 -6.21
N GLY A 230 3.89 0.80 -5.07
CA GLY A 230 4.02 1.67 -3.90
C GLY A 230 5.02 2.79 -4.18
N PHE A 231 4.66 4.04 -3.84
CA PHE A 231 5.52 5.19 -4.07
C PHE A 231 5.35 6.22 -2.96
N ASN A 232 6.46 6.76 -2.43
CA ASN A 232 6.39 7.79 -1.40
C ASN A 232 6.17 9.16 -2.03
N VAL A 233 5.31 9.99 -1.44
CA VAL A 233 5.11 11.38 -1.86
C VAL A 233 5.20 12.30 -0.66
N PHE A 234 6.10 13.27 -0.75
CA PHE A 234 6.29 14.35 0.23
C PHE A 234 6.28 15.68 -0.52
N ALA A 235 5.10 16.03 -1.01
CA ALA A 235 4.87 17.24 -1.76
C ALA A 235 4.61 18.43 -0.84
N ALA A 236 5.21 19.57 -1.16
CA ALA A 236 5.05 20.84 -0.47
C ALA A 236 5.19 22.00 -1.47
N GLU A 237 5.04 23.23 -1.02
CA GLU A 237 5.11 24.43 -1.88
C GLU A 237 6.54 24.68 -2.44
N SER A 238 7.57 24.05 -1.84
CA SER A 238 8.96 24.14 -2.29
C SER A 238 9.73 22.84 -2.06
N ASP A 239 10.84 22.66 -2.76
CA ASP A 239 11.71 21.50 -2.59
C ASP A 239 12.27 21.42 -1.17
N ALA A 240 12.66 22.54 -0.58
CA ALA A 240 13.17 22.59 0.79
C ALA A 240 12.09 22.16 1.81
N ALA A 241 10.86 22.61 1.64
CA ALA A 241 9.75 22.20 2.51
C ALA A 241 9.43 20.71 2.37
N GLY A 242 9.46 20.16 1.14
CA GLY A 242 9.29 18.73 0.90
C GLY A 242 10.38 17.90 1.58
N GLN A 243 11.65 18.30 1.46
CA GLN A 243 12.78 17.66 2.12
C GLN A 243 12.65 17.70 3.65
N PHE A 244 12.22 18.85 4.21
CA PHE A 244 11.94 18.96 5.64
C PHE A 244 10.89 17.93 6.08
N LEU A 245 9.74 17.85 5.41
CA LEU A 245 8.69 16.89 5.73
C LEU A 245 9.16 15.42 5.61
N PHE A 246 9.99 15.13 4.62
CA PHE A 246 10.52 13.79 4.36
C PHE A 246 11.40 13.27 5.49
N SER A 247 12.04 14.16 6.23
CA SER A 247 12.95 13.80 7.33
C SER A 247 12.28 12.97 8.43
N SER A 248 10.96 13.08 8.65
CA SER A 248 10.22 12.22 9.57
C SER A 248 10.26 10.76 9.14
N LEU A 249 10.08 10.46 7.85
CA LEU A 249 10.20 9.10 7.32
C LEU A 249 11.64 8.59 7.37
N GLN A 250 12.61 9.44 7.07
CA GLN A 250 14.03 9.06 7.15
C GLN A 250 14.41 8.66 8.58
N GLN A 251 13.97 9.41 9.60
CA GLN A 251 14.15 9.06 11.02
C GLN A 251 13.53 7.70 11.33
N ALA A 252 12.26 7.49 10.93
CA ALA A 252 11.55 6.24 11.16
C ALA A 252 12.27 5.03 10.53
N PHE A 253 12.90 5.19 9.36
CA PHE A 253 13.69 4.14 8.72
C PHE A 253 14.99 3.84 9.47
N VAL A 254 15.70 4.85 9.95
CA VAL A 254 16.91 4.67 10.79
C VAL A 254 16.54 3.92 12.07
N ASP A 255 15.46 4.31 12.76
CA ASP A 255 15.00 3.67 13.98
C ASP A 255 14.57 2.21 13.74
N LEU A 256 13.82 1.96 12.67
CA LEU A 256 13.38 0.62 12.27
C LEU A 256 14.60 -0.31 12.03
N ARG A 257 15.60 0.16 11.30
CA ARG A 257 16.82 -0.61 10.98
C ARG A 257 17.71 -0.81 12.19
N SER A 258 17.66 0.10 13.16
CA SER A 258 18.32 -0.05 14.45
C SER A 258 17.57 -0.97 15.42
N GLY A 259 16.46 -1.59 15.00
CA GLY A 259 15.65 -2.47 15.84
C GLY A 259 14.85 -1.75 16.94
N ARG A 260 14.65 -0.45 16.81
CA ARG A 260 13.94 0.40 17.78
C ARG A 260 12.80 1.18 17.14
N PRO A 261 11.80 0.50 16.51
CA PRO A 261 10.68 1.21 15.90
C PRO A 261 9.98 2.10 16.94
N ALA A 262 9.83 3.38 16.61
CA ALA A 262 9.29 4.42 17.48
C ALA A 262 7.97 4.98 16.91
N LEU A 263 7.38 5.94 17.64
CA LEU A 263 6.34 6.83 17.12
C LEU A 263 6.93 7.68 15.99
N LEU A 264 6.10 8.14 15.06
CA LEU A 264 6.57 9.03 14.01
C LEU A 264 7.06 10.36 14.60
N GLN A 265 8.33 10.67 14.38
CA GLN A 265 8.98 11.84 14.96
C GLN A 265 8.70 13.12 14.16
N PRO A 266 8.72 14.30 14.81
CA PRO A 266 8.64 15.57 14.10
C PRO A 266 9.78 15.69 13.07
N PRO A 267 9.56 16.43 11.97
CA PRO A 267 10.58 16.63 10.96
C PRO A 267 11.75 17.46 11.51
N VAL A 268 12.94 17.19 11.00
CA VAL A 268 14.19 17.83 11.45
C VAL A 268 14.90 18.43 10.25
N ASP A 269 15.19 19.72 10.32
CA ASP A 269 15.89 20.42 9.27
C ASP A 269 17.33 19.90 9.11
N GLY A 270 17.76 19.69 7.86
CA GLY A 270 19.09 19.16 7.54
C GLY A 270 19.36 17.74 8.12
N PHE A 271 18.34 16.91 8.31
CA PHE A 271 18.53 15.56 8.87
C PHE A 271 19.39 14.67 7.96
N ALA A 272 19.17 14.71 6.65
CA ALA A 272 19.90 13.89 5.69
C ALA A 272 21.42 14.15 5.72
N GLU A 273 21.83 15.41 5.91
CA GLU A 273 23.24 15.83 5.97
C GLU A 273 23.91 15.37 7.27
N ARG A 274 23.13 15.13 8.33
CA ARG A 274 23.61 14.73 9.66
C ARG A 274 23.59 13.24 9.89
N MET A 275 22.96 12.47 8.98
CA MET A 275 22.98 11.02 9.08
C MET A 275 24.40 10.47 8.93
N HIS A 276 24.70 9.38 9.66
CA HIS A 276 25.91 8.62 9.40
C HIS A 276 25.92 8.13 7.93
N PRO A 277 27.03 8.17 7.21
CA PRO A 277 27.09 7.82 5.79
C PRO A 277 26.49 6.45 5.44
N ALA A 278 26.67 5.45 6.31
CA ALA A 278 26.10 4.11 6.11
C ALA A 278 24.56 4.11 6.22
N ASP A 279 24.01 4.84 7.21
CA ASP A 279 22.56 4.99 7.38
C ASP A 279 21.96 5.75 6.22
N ARG A 280 22.60 6.81 5.77
CA ARG A 280 22.20 7.58 4.60
C ARG A 280 22.13 6.72 3.34
N ALA A 281 23.18 5.97 3.04
CA ALA A 281 23.21 5.09 1.87
C ALA A 281 22.07 4.04 1.92
N MET A 282 21.80 3.49 3.10
CA MET A 282 20.72 2.52 3.31
C MET A 282 19.34 3.18 3.12
N VAL A 283 19.10 4.36 3.73
CA VAL A 283 17.85 5.12 3.61
C VAL A 283 17.61 5.54 2.16
N ASP A 284 18.62 6.09 1.48
CA ASP A 284 18.53 6.53 0.08
C ASP A 284 18.20 5.36 -0.85
N ALA A 285 18.78 4.18 -0.63
CA ALA A 285 18.49 2.98 -1.40
C ALA A 285 17.05 2.48 -1.14
N ALA A 286 16.64 2.39 0.13
CA ALA A 286 15.31 1.88 0.50
C ALA A 286 14.18 2.82 0.07
N LEU A 287 14.39 4.13 0.14
CA LEU A 287 13.41 5.17 -0.19
C LEU A 287 13.61 5.78 -1.59
N SER A 288 14.34 5.10 -2.48
CA SER A 288 14.60 5.61 -3.85
C SER A 288 13.35 5.77 -4.71
N CYS A 289 12.24 5.09 -4.38
CA CYS A 289 10.94 5.29 -5.02
C CYS A 289 10.14 6.35 -4.26
N SER A 290 10.57 7.61 -4.38
CA SER A 290 9.98 8.76 -3.70
C SER A 290 9.95 9.99 -4.59
N ALA A 291 8.88 10.80 -4.46
CA ALA A 291 8.79 12.15 -4.97
C ALA A 291 8.78 13.13 -3.78
N VAL A 292 9.78 13.97 -3.68
CA VAL A 292 9.99 14.87 -2.54
C VAL A 292 10.28 16.28 -3.04
N GLY A 293 9.42 17.24 -2.75
CA GLY A 293 9.65 18.63 -3.14
C GLY A 293 8.41 19.38 -3.59
N SER A 294 8.63 20.37 -4.45
CA SER A 294 7.62 21.23 -5.08
C SER A 294 6.71 20.46 -6.05
N PRO A 295 5.55 21.00 -6.45
CA PRO A 295 4.68 20.39 -7.44
C PRO A 295 5.40 20.01 -8.74
N ALA A 296 6.33 20.85 -9.21
CA ALA A 296 7.11 20.58 -10.42
C ALA A 296 8.06 19.39 -10.24
N THR A 297 8.78 19.32 -9.11
CA THR A 297 9.67 18.21 -8.78
C THR A 297 8.89 16.90 -8.60
N VAL A 298 7.74 16.96 -7.91
CA VAL A 298 6.86 15.79 -7.72
C VAL A 298 6.31 15.28 -9.04
N ARG A 299 5.87 16.17 -9.94
CA ARG A 299 5.42 15.81 -11.29
C ARG A 299 6.48 15.05 -12.05
N GLN A 300 7.68 15.62 -12.12
CA GLN A 300 8.81 15.02 -12.85
C GLN A 300 9.15 13.62 -12.30
N ALA A 301 9.20 13.46 -10.97
CA ALA A 301 9.51 12.18 -10.34
C ALA A 301 8.44 11.12 -10.60
N LEU A 302 7.15 11.46 -10.46
CA LEU A 302 6.03 10.56 -10.74
C LEU A 302 6.02 10.14 -12.21
N GLN A 303 6.18 11.09 -13.13
CA GLN A 303 6.21 10.84 -14.57
C GLN A 303 7.36 9.90 -14.94
N ALA A 304 8.58 10.20 -14.50
CA ALA A 304 9.75 9.35 -14.77
C ALA A 304 9.58 7.93 -14.21
N PHE A 305 8.95 7.79 -13.02
CA PHE A 305 8.70 6.48 -12.43
C PHE A 305 7.66 5.67 -13.22
N ILE A 306 6.56 6.29 -13.64
CA ILE A 306 5.53 5.65 -14.47
C ILE A 306 6.10 5.24 -15.82
N GLU A 307 6.85 6.10 -16.50
CA GLU A 307 7.50 5.82 -17.78
C GLU A 307 8.48 4.64 -17.67
N LYS A 308 9.30 4.62 -16.62
CA LYS A 308 10.29 3.57 -16.37
C LYS A 308 9.65 2.22 -16.12
N THR A 309 8.55 2.18 -15.37
CA THR A 309 7.96 0.92 -14.86
C THR A 309 6.78 0.44 -15.69
N GLY A 310 6.09 1.36 -16.37
CA GLY A 310 4.81 1.09 -17.03
C GLY A 310 3.74 0.67 -16.02
N ALA A 311 3.74 1.22 -14.81
CA ALA A 311 2.73 0.96 -13.78
C ALA A 311 1.32 1.23 -14.30
N ASP A 312 0.36 0.40 -13.91
CA ASP A 312 -1.06 0.62 -14.23
C ASP A 312 -1.75 1.49 -13.16
N GLU A 313 -1.20 1.54 -11.93
CA GLU A 313 -1.69 2.33 -10.80
C GLU A 313 -0.52 2.64 -9.84
N LEU A 314 -0.55 3.81 -9.20
CA LEU A 314 0.38 4.13 -8.11
C LEU A 314 -0.35 4.14 -6.76
N MET A 315 0.20 3.41 -5.80
CA MET A 315 -0.20 3.41 -4.40
C MET A 315 0.69 4.38 -3.64
N LEU A 316 0.20 5.60 -3.43
CA LEU A 316 0.96 6.67 -2.78
C LEU A 316 0.91 6.53 -1.25
N THR A 317 2.04 6.76 -0.59
CA THR A 317 2.12 6.83 0.87
C THR A 317 2.87 8.09 1.29
N SER A 318 2.39 8.75 2.34
CA SER A 318 2.98 9.95 2.92
C SER A 318 2.95 9.84 4.43
N GLN A 319 4.08 9.48 5.05
CA GLN A 319 4.23 9.42 6.50
C GLN A 319 4.76 10.78 6.99
N ILE A 320 3.93 11.80 6.89
CA ILE A 320 4.21 13.17 7.31
C ILE A 320 3.68 13.36 8.74
N PHE A 321 4.47 13.97 9.61
CA PHE A 321 4.16 14.19 11.03
C PHE A 321 2.95 15.10 11.22
N ASP A 322 2.95 16.28 10.59
CA ASP A 322 1.82 17.20 10.62
C ASP A 322 0.70 16.73 9.69
N HIS A 323 -0.49 16.53 10.24
CA HIS A 323 -1.61 16.00 9.48
C HIS A 323 -2.11 16.95 8.40
N SER A 324 -2.06 18.26 8.63
CA SER A 324 -2.49 19.25 7.63
C SER A 324 -1.52 19.27 6.44
N ALA A 325 -0.22 19.21 6.71
CA ALA A 325 0.80 19.07 5.67
C ALA A 325 0.67 17.73 4.93
N ARG A 326 0.27 16.65 5.64
CA ARG A 326 -0.03 15.36 5.02
C ARG A 326 -1.19 15.45 4.03
N LEU A 327 -2.29 16.07 4.40
CA LEU A 327 -3.44 16.32 3.50
C LEU A 327 -3.00 17.14 2.30
N ARG A 328 -2.25 18.24 2.51
CA ARG A 328 -1.75 19.10 1.44
C ARG A 328 -0.83 18.34 0.46
N SER A 329 0.00 17.43 0.95
CA SER A 329 0.85 16.60 0.08
C SER A 329 0.03 15.74 -0.89
N TYR A 330 -1.09 15.16 -0.44
CA TYR A 330 -2.00 14.42 -1.32
C TYR A 330 -2.79 15.34 -2.27
N GLU A 331 -3.13 16.57 -1.86
CA GLU A 331 -3.73 17.57 -2.76
C GLU A 331 -2.80 17.89 -3.92
N ILE A 332 -1.54 18.24 -3.61
CA ILE A 332 -0.54 18.56 -4.63
C ILE A 332 -0.34 17.37 -5.58
N ALA A 333 -0.30 16.13 -5.08
CA ALA A 333 -0.19 14.96 -5.93
C ALA A 333 -1.41 14.79 -6.87
N ALA A 334 -2.62 15.09 -6.39
CA ALA A 334 -3.83 15.07 -7.21
C ALA A 334 -3.83 16.20 -8.27
N GLU A 335 -3.45 17.41 -7.89
CA GLU A 335 -3.30 18.56 -8.81
C GLU A 335 -2.32 18.22 -9.95
N VAL A 336 -1.15 17.66 -9.60
CA VAL A 336 -0.14 17.21 -10.57
C VAL A 336 -0.68 16.15 -11.55
N ARG A 337 -1.50 15.22 -11.06
CA ARG A 337 -2.15 14.21 -11.90
C ARG A 337 -3.13 14.84 -12.91
N GLU A 338 -3.97 15.77 -12.46
CA GLU A 338 -4.99 16.40 -13.29
C GLU A 338 -4.41 17.31 -14.38
N GLU A 339 -3.39 18.07 -14.06
CA GLU A 339 -2.70 18.93 -15.02
C GLU A 339 -2.04 18.13 -16.16
N ALA A 340 -1.57 16.91 -15.89
CA ALA A 340 -1.03 16.04 -16.93
C ALA A 340 -2.08 15.50 -17.90
N VAL A 341 -3.37 15.47 -17.50
CA VAL A 341 -4.49 15.04 -18.36
C VAL A 341 -4.96 16.18 -19.25
N THR A 342 -4.79 17.44 -18.82
CA THR A 342 -5.27 18.64 -19.53
C THR A 342 -4.24 19.27 -20.45
N ALA A 343 -2.97 18.92 -20.35
CA ALA A 343 -1.85 19.39 -21.19
C ALA A 343 -1.62 18.50 -22.42
#